data_25f8e46aee08f1e71827e1f47ac25608
#
_entry.id   25f8e46aee08f1e71827e1f47ac25608
#
_cell.length_a   1.000
_cell.length_b   1.000
_cell.length_c   1.000
_cell.angle_alpha   90.00
_cell.angle_beta   90.00
_cell.angle_gamma   90.00
#
_symmetry.space_group_name_H-M   'P 1'
#
loop_
_entity.id
_entity.type
_entity.pdbx_description
1 polymer ?
#
loop_
_entity_poly.entity_id
_entity_poly.type
_entity_poly.pdbx_seq_one_letter_code
_entity_poly.pdbx_strand_id
1 'polypeptide(L)'
;AGESVAYAMSNNPQTAVTVLGILYGGFLATSINLVAGRDTISYVLEHSEAKLVLANAMGEELVSSVQSEVAVMRCIIVVDEGFLVAPDQLQPKSITAETDGLLMYTSGTTGRPKGVVLSHKNLIAGGRNTALAHQLANQDRGMCILPLYHINGLCVTVMGALVSGGSLVVPHRFSVSSFWQTIVEQQITWFSAVPTQISYLLHYKGKIPPKEQLVNVGFAR
;
A
#
# COMPACT_ATOMS: atom_id res chain seq x y z
N ALA A 1 4.99 -15.52 -14.78
CA ALA A 1 5.70 -14.65 -13.85
C ALA A 1 6.22 -13.42 -14.58
N GLY A 2 6.25 -12.26 -13.93
CA GLY A 2 6.78 -11.02 -14.51
C GLY A 2 5.77 -10.19 -15.31
N GLU A 3 4.57 -10.69 -15.59
CA GLU A 3 3.52 -9.83 -16.18
C GLU A 3 3.03 -8.81 -15.15
N SER A 4 2.79 -7.59 -15.62
CA SER A 4 2.30 -6.51 -14.78
C SER A 4 0.81 -6.69 -14.47
N VAL A 5 0.47 -6.57 -13.18
CA VAL A 5 -0.89 -6.47 -12.66
C VAL A 5 -1.01 -5.17 -11.91
N ALA A 6 -1.83 -4.25 -12.38
CA ALA A 6 -2.06 -2.99 -11.71
C ALA A 6 -3.06 -3.14 -10.57
N TYR A 7 -2.90 -2.31 -9.53
CA TYR A 7 -3.91 -2.14 -8.50
C TYR A 7 -4.29 -0.67 -8.37
N ALA A 8 -5.58 -0.41 -8.46
CA ALA A 8 -6.21 0.90 -8.32
C ALA A 8 -7.16 0.86 -7.13
N MET A 9 -6.62 0.90 -5.93
CA MET A 9 -7.37 0.67 -4.70
C MET A 9 -7.01 1.71 -3.64
N SER A 10 -8.02 2.27 -2.97
CA SER A 10 -7.82 3.10 -1.78
C SER A 10 -7.34 2.24 -0.60
N ASN A 11 -6.81 2.90 0.42
CA ASN A 11 -6.38 2.18 1.62
C ASN A 11 -7.51 1.38 2.25
N ASN A 12 -7.25 0.12 2.45
CA ASN A 12 -8.03 -0.79 3.30
C ASN A 12 -7.22 -2.09 3.49
N PRO A 13 -7.61 -3.02 4.37
CA PRO A 13 -6.93 -4.30 4.53
C PRO A 13 -6.86 -5.11 3.24
N GLN A 14 -7.93 -5.12 2.42
CA GLN A 14 -7.98 -5.84 1.15
C GLN A 14 -6.91 -5.36 0.18
N THR A 15 -6.63 -4.05 0.14
CA THR A 15 -5.57 -3.51 -0.71
C THR A 15 -4.20 -4.08 -0.34
N ALA A 16 -3.88 -4.15 0.95
CA ALA A 16 -2.62 -4.74 1.40
C ALA A 16 -2.54 -6.23 1.02
N VAL A 17 -3.61 -7.00 1.26
CA VAL A 17 -3.67 -8.42 0.89
C VAL A 17 -3.60 -8.61 -0.63
N THR A 18 -4.28 -7.76 -1.41
CA THR A 18 -4.25 -7.80 -2.88
C THR A 18 -2.83 -7.61 -3.40
N VAL A 19 -2.12 -6.60 -2.91
CA VAL A 19 -0.72 -6.35 -3.32
C VAL A 19 0.18 -7.54 -2.96
N LEU A 20 0.06 -8.06 -1.74
CA LEU A 20 0.82 -9.24 -1.31
C LEU A 20 0.45 -10.47 -2.16
N GLY A 21 -0.81 -10.62 -2.55
CA GLY A 21 -1.27 -11.69 -3.44
C GLY A 21 -0.67 -11.59 -4.85
N ILE A 22 -0.59 -10.39 -5.43
CA ILE A 22 0.07 -10.16 -6.73
C ILE A 22 1.55 -10.57 -6.63
N LEU A 23 2.24 -10.11 -5.58
CA LEU A 23 3.65 -10.44 -5.34
C LEU A 23 3.84 -11.96 -5.16
N TYR A 24 3.01 -12.60 -4.35
CA TYR A 24 3.05 -14.04 -4.09
C TYR A 24 2.80 -14.88 -5.34
N GLY A 25 1.92 -14.39 -6.24
CA GLY A 25 1.66 -14.99 -7.55
C GLY A 25 2.81 -14.84 -8.56
N GLY A 26 3.87 -14.11 -8.22
CA GLY A 26 5.02 -13.85 -9.08
C GLY A 26 4.73 -12.84 -10.20
N PHE A 27 3.76 -11.96 -9.99
CA PHE A 27 3.46 -10.86 -10.90
C PHE A 27 4.15 -9.56 -10.44
N LEU A 28 4.35 -8.65 -11.39
CA LEU A 28 4.82 -7.30 -11.10
C LEU A 28 3.64 -6.44 -10.66
N ALA A 29 3.57 -6.11 -9.37
CA ALA A 29 2.53 -5.23 -8.83
C ALA A 29 2.77 -3.78 -9.30
N THR A 30 1.83 -3.21 -10.04
CA THR A 30 1.92 -1.82 -10.51
C THR A 30 0.95 -0.94 -9.74
N SER A 31 1.47 0.03 -9.02
CA SER A 31 0.64 0.93 -8.21
C SER A 31 0.03 2.07 -9.04
N ILE A 32 -1.28 2.27 -8.93
CA ILE A 32 -1.98 3.41 -9.52
C ILE A 32 -2.23 4.46 -8.45
N ASN A 33 -1.70 5.66 -8.66
CA ASN A 33 -1.97 6.79 -7.78
C ASN A 33 -3.37 7.34 -8.07
N LEU A 34 -4.32 7.12 -7.16
CA LEU A 34 -5.73 7.47 -7.32
C LEU A 34 -6.01 8.98 -7.33
N VAL A 35 -5.05 9.81 -6.92
CA VAL A 35 -5.17 11.27 -6.98
C VAL A 35 -4.40 11.88 -8.15
N ALA A 36 -3.81 11.06 -9.00
CA ALA A 36 -3.18 11.52 -10.24
C ALA A 36 -4.25 11.93 -11.27
N GLY A 37 -3.89 12.88 -12.11
CA GLY A 37 -4.75 13.26 -13.23
C GLY A 37 -4.91 12.13 -14.26
N ARG A 38 -5.98 12.19 -15.03
CA ARG A 38 -6.40 11.23 -16.06
C ARG A 38 -5.25 10.82 -17.00
N ASP A 39 -4.53 11.79 -17.56
CA ASP A 39 -3.42 11.57 -18.49
C ASP A 39 -2.28 10.79 -17.84
N THR A 40 -2.03 11.04 -16.55
CA THR A 40 -1.01 10.30 -15.78
C THR A 40 -1.42 8.84 -15.58
N ILE A 41 -2.69 8.59 -15.30
CA ILE A 41 -3.21 7.24 -15.10
C ILE A 41 -3.18 6.45 -16.40
N SER A 42 -3.65 7.04 -17.51
CA SER A 42 -3.54 6.44 -18.86
C SER A 42 -2.09 6.09 -19.19
N TYR A 43 -1.18 7.04 -18.98
CA TYR A 43 0.25 6.83 -19.22
C TYR A 43 0.82 5.69 -18.38
N VAL A 44 0.52 5.65 -17.08
CA VAL A 44 1.03 4.60 -16.18
C VAL A 44 0.53 3.21 -16.57
N LEU A 45 -0.76 3.10 -16.89
CA LEU A 45 -1.37 1.83 -17.32
C LEU A 45 -0.76 1.35 -18.65
N GLU A 46 -0.59 2.23 -19.62
CA GLU A 46 0.01 1.88 -20.92
C GLU A 46 1.49 1.53 -20.77
N HIS A 47 2.27 2.39 -20.07
CA HIS A 47 3.72 2.19 -19.90
C HIS A 47 4.07 0.96 -19.06
N SER A 48 3.23 0.59 -18.09
CA SER A 48 3.43 -0.61 -17.28
C SER A 48 3.02 -1.90 -17.99
N GLU A 49 2.39 -1.80 -19.15
CA GLU A 49 1.85 -2.93 -19.92
C GLU A 49 0.86 -3.80 -19.10
N ALA A 50 0.18 -3.18 -18.11
CA ALA A 50 -0.73 -3.88 -17.23
C ALA A 50 -2.01 -4.28 -17.98
N LYS A 51 -2.18 -5.58 -18.22
CA LYS A 51 -3.37 -6.14 -18.88
C LYS A 51 -4.54 -6.32 -17.93
N LEU A 52 -4.26 -6.48 -16.65
CA LEU A 52 -5.22 -6.69 -15.57
C LEU A 52 -5.09 -5.56 -14.54
N VAL A 53 -6.21 -4.99 -14.16
CA VAL A 53 -6.31 -4.04 -13.05
C VAL A 53 -7.21 -4.62 -11.96
N LEU A 54 -6.70 -4.71 -10.74
CA LEU A 54 -7.48 -4.99 -9.55
C LEU A 54 -7.90 -3.66 -8.92
N ALA A 55 -9.19 -3.45 -8.74
CA ALA A 55 -9.71 -2.16 -8.29
C ALA A 55 -10.77 -2.34 -7.20
N ASN A 56 -10.87 -1.39 -6.27
CA ASN A 56 -12.09 -1.22 -5.50
C ASN A 56 -13.04 -0.26 -6.25
N ALA A 57 -14.24 -0.04 -5.75
CA ALA A 57 -15.25 0.77 -6.44
C ALA A 57 -14.73 2.16 -6.88
N MET A 58 -13.95 2.85 -6.02
CA MET A 58 -13.35 4.14 -6.38
C MET A 58 -12.32 4.01 -7.51
N GLY A 59 -11.49 2.98 -7.45
CA GLY A 59 -10.46 2.73 -8.47
C GLY A 59 -11.06 2.25 -9.78
N GLU A 60 -12.14 1.48 -9.73
CA GLU A 60 -12.90 1.02 -10.91
C GLU A 60 -13.44 2.21 -11.72
N GLU A 61 -14.11 3.15 -11.07
CA GLU A 61 -14.64 4.35 -11.72
C GLU A 61 -13.51 5.12 -12.43
N LEU A 62 -12.39 5.32 -11.72
CA LEU A 62 -11.24 6.04 -12.23
C LEU A 62 -10.59 5.35 -13.44
N VAL A 63 -10.33 4.05 -13.35
CA VAL A 63 -9.68 3.27 -14.42
C VAL A 63 -10.61 3.10 -15.61
N SER A 64 -11.90 2.88 -15.39
CA SER A 64 -12.91 2.80 -16.45
C SER A 64 -13.00 4.08 -17.26
N SER A 65 -12.81 5.23 -16.62
CA SER A 65 -12.83 6.53 -17.29
C SER A 65 -11.72 6.69 -18.35
N VAL A 66 -10.61 5.95 -18.23
CA VAL A 66 -9.46 5.99 -19.15
C VAL A 66 -9.32 4.72 -20.00
N GLN A 67 -10.18 3.74 -19.82
CA GLN A 67 -10.06 2.42 -20.45
C GLN A 67 -9.95 2.47 -21.98
N SER A 68 -10.71 3.37 -22.61
CA SER A 68 -10.66 3.54 -24.08
C SER A 68 -9.34 4.11 -24.61
N GLU A 69 -8.52 4.69 -23.71
CA GLU A 69 -7.24 5.32 -24.05
C GLU A 69 -6.05 4.36 -23.83
N VAL A 70 -6.28 3.21 -23.16
CA VAL A 70 -5.26 2.26 -22.76
C VAL A 70 -5.40 0.96 -23.56
N ALA A 71 -4.64 0.84 -24.64
CA ALA A 71 -4.78 -0.27 -25.58
C ALA A 71 -4.38 -1.63 -24.98
N VAL A 72 -3.47 -1.67 -24.02
CA VAL A 72 -2.95 -2.91 -23.43
C VAL A 72 -3.90 -3.52 -22.40
N MET A 73 -4.75 -2.72 -21.77
CA MET A 73 -5.66 -3.17 -20.69
C MET A 73 -6.76 -4.08 -21.23
N ARG A 74 -6.93 -5.24 -20.62
CA ARG A 74 -7.90 -6.27 -21.02
C ARG A 74 -9.05 -6.42 -20.04
N CYS A 75 -8.78 -6.28 -18.76
CA CYS A 75 -9.73 -6.59 -17.71
C CYS A 75 -9.54 -5.70 -16.48
N ILE A 76 -10.66 -5.29 -15.90
CA ILE A 76 -10.72 -4.70 -14.56
C ILE A 76 -11.49 -5.70 -13.69
N ILE A 77 -10.91 -6.09 -12.55
CA ILE A 77 -11.57 -6.95 -11.56
C ILE A 77 -11.83 -6.12 -10.31
N VAL A 78 -13.09 -6.03 -9.91
CA VAL A 78 -13.48 -5.33 -8.68
C VAL A 78 -13.24 -6.25 -7.50
N VAL A 79 -12.42 -5.78 -6.57
CA VAL A 79 -12.07 -6.48 -5.34
C VAL A 79 -12.93 -5.94 -4.20
N ASP A 80 -13.85 -6.74 -3.72
CA ASP A 80 -14.67 -6.50 -2.54
C ASP A 80 -14.28 -7.44 -1.38
N GLU A 81 -15.02 -7.36 -0.27
CA GLU A 81 -14.74 -8.19 0.91
C GLU A 81 -14.87 -9.69 0.64
N GLY A 82 -15.69 -10.09 -0.32
CA GLY A 82 -15.90 -11.49 -0.71
C GLY A 82 -14.84 -12.05 -1.66
N PHE A 83 -14.01 -11.18 -2.26
CA PHE A 83 -13.02 -11.58 -3.26
C PHE A 83 -11.84 -12.37 -2.66
N LEU A 84 -11.54 -12.18 -1.38
CA LEU A 84 -10.39 -12.81 -0.71
C LEU A 84 -10.72 -14.23 -0.23
N VAL A 85 -11.17 -15.08 -1.14
CA VAL A 85 -11.36 -16.51 -0.87
C VAL A 85 -10.02 -17.21 -1.14
N ALA A 86 -9.45 -17.86 -0.12
CA ALA A 86 -8.27 -18.69 -0.31
C ALA A 86 -8.65 -19.92 -1.17
N PRO A 87 -8.10 -20.08 -2.38
CA PRO A 87 -8.29 -21.31 -3.12
C PRO A 87 -7.52 -22.46 -2.45
N ASP A 88 -8.11 -23.61 -2.37
CA ASP A 88 -7.57 -24.79 -1.68
C ASP A 88 -6.20 -25.29 -2.19
N GLN A 89 -5.71 -24.81 -3.32
CA GLN A 89 -4.46 -25.25 -3.95
C GLN A 89 -3.79 -24.18 -4.83
N LEU A 90 -3.35 -23.06 -4.26
CA LEU A 90 -2.43 -22.17 -4.98
C LEU A 90 -1.00 -22.70 -4.83
N GLN A 91 -0.43 -23.21 -5.92
CA GLN A 91 1.01 -23.43 -6.03
C GLN A 91 1.66 -22.11 -6.50
N PRO A 92 2.43 -21.41 -5.66
CA PRO A 92 3.14 -20.24 -6.12
C PRO A 92 4.12 -20.62 -7.23
N LYS A 93 4.23 -19.78 -8.25
CA LYS A 93 5.30 -19.93 -9.24
C LYS A 93 6.65 -19.76 -8.55
N SER A 94 7.68 -20.39 -9.09
CA SER A 94 9.05 -20.22 -8.60
C SER A 94 9.44 -18.73 -8.71
N ILE A 95 9.59 -18.08 -7.54
CA ILE A 95 9.99 -16.68 -7.39
C ILE A 95 11.39 -16.70 -6.77
N THR A 96 12.28 -15.86 -7.27
CA THR A 96 13.60 -15.65 -6.69
C THR A 96 13.67 -14.28 -6.01
N ALA A 97 14.70 -14.05 -5.23
CA ALA A 97 14.95 -12.76 -4.60
C ALA A 97 15.10 -11.62 -5.62
N GLU A 98 15.60 -11.92 -6.81
CA GLU A 98 15.86 -10.97 -7.88
C GLU A 98 14.66 -10.78 -8.83
N THR A 99 13.57 -11.55 -8.63
CA THR A 99 12.34 -11.38 -9.42
C THR A 99 11.76 -9.99 -9.15
N ASP A 100 11.38 -9.29 -10.20
CA ASP A 100 10.70 -8.00 -10.12
C ASP A 100 9.35 -8.16 -9.43
N GLY A 101 9.12 -7.35 -8.39
CA GLY A 101 7.92 -7.45 -7.56
C GLY A 101 7.02 -6.22 -7.64
N LEU A 102 7.60 -5.03 -7.61
CA LEU A 102 6.81 -3.79 -7.54
C LEU A 102 7.29 -2.77 -8.54
N LEU A 103 6.36 -2.19 -9.29
CA LEU A 103 6.58 -1.03 -10.15
C LEU A 103 5.83 0.17 -9.56
N MET A 104 6.58 1.16 -9.15
CA MET A 104 6.04 2.43 -8.66
C MET A 104 6.49 3.59 -9.53
N TYR A 105 5.64 4.60 -9.63
CA TYR A 105 5.94 5.80 -10.40
C TYR A 105 6.22 6.99 -9.50
N THR A 106 7.29 7.69 -9.80
CA THR A 106 7.68 8.95 -9.13
C THR A 106 7.41 10.13 -10.05
N SER A 107 7.14 11.30 -9.46
CA SER A 107 7.06 12.56 -10.21
C SER A 107 8.42 12.86 -10.83
N GLY A 108 8.55 12.64 -12.15
CA GLY A 108 9.77 12.96 -12.88
C GLY A 108 9.95 14.49 -13.00
N THR A 109 11.19 14.94 -12.95
CA THR A 109 11.56 16.35 -13.20
C THR A 109 11.25 16.81 -14.64
N THR A 110 10.94 15.88 -15.54
CA THR A 110 10.70 16.10 -16.98
C THR A 110 9.22 16.10 -17.35
N GLY A 111 8.30 16.13 -16.38
CA GLY A 111 6.85 16.20 -16.60
C GLY A 111 6.13 14.86 -16.75
N ARG A 112 6.83 13.77 -17.11
CA ARG A 112 6.24 12.42 -17.14
C ARG A 112 6.72 11.60 -15.94
N PRO A 113 5.85 10.79 -15.31
CA PRO A 113 6.25 9.89 -14.24
C PRO A 113 7.32 8.89 -14.69
N LYS A 114 8.28 8.61 -13.81
CA LYS A 114 9.32 7.59 -14.05
C LYS A 114 8.98 6.34 -13.25
N GLY A 115 8.94 5.18 -13.93
CA GLY A 115 8.78 3.88 -13.30
C GLY A 115 10.05 3.44 -12.60
N VAL A 116 9.91 3.01 -11.35
CA VAL A 116 10.97 2.39 -10.54
C VAL A 116 10.55 0.97 -10.23
N VAL A 117 11.35 0.01 -10.68
CA VAL A 117 11.14 -1.42 -10.40
C VAL A 117 11.90 -1.81 -9.13
N LEU A 118 11.22 -2.48 -8.22
CA LEU A 118 11.79 -3.06 -7.01
C LEU A 118 11.63 -4.58 -7.04
N SER A 119 12.73 -5.31 -6.83
CA SER A 119 12.70 -6.76 -6.71
C SER A 119 12.12 -7.19 -5.35
N HIS A 120 11.76 -8.46 -5.22
CA HIS A 120 11.38 -9.06 -3.94
C HIS A 120 12.44 -8.83 -2.86
N LYS A 121 13.72 -8.92 -3.23
CA LYS A 121 14.85 -8.61 -2.35
C LYS A 121 14.84 -7.18 -1.84
N ASN A 122 14.55 -6.20 -2.71
CA ASN A 122 14.44 -4.81 -2.31
C ASN A 122 13.30 -4.58 -1.32
N LEU A 123 12.13 -5.17 -1.57
CA LEU A 123 10.96 -5.06 -0.70
C LEU A 123 11.23 -5.66 0.69
N ILE A 124 11.78 -6.87 0.73
CA ILE A 124 12.13 -7.55 1.99
C ILE A 124 13.23 -6.77 2.73
N ALA A 125 14.25 -6.27 2.03
CA ALA A 125 15.30 -5.45 2.63
C ALA A 125 14.74 -4.15 3.22
N GLY A 126 13.82 -3.48 2.51
CA GLY A 126 13.13 -2.29 3.02
C GLY A 126 12.34 -2.59 4.30
N GLY A 127 11.56 -3.68 4.32
CA GLY A 127 10.85 -4.13 5.51
C GLY A 127 11.80 -4.47 6.67
N ARG A 128 12.90 -5.20 6.41
CA ARG A 128 13.92 -5.53 7.42
C ARG A 128 14.58 -4.29 8.00
N ASN A 129 14.96 -3.34 7.15
CA ASN A 129 15.57 -2.09 7.61
C ASN A 129 14.62 -1.31 8.51
N THR A 130 13.33 -1.28 8.17
CA THR A 130 12.29 -0.67 9.01
C THR A 130 12.17 -1.39 10.34
N ALA A 131 12.03 -2.71 10.31
CA ALA A 131 11.88 -3.52 11.52
C ALA A 131 13.09 -3.37 12.46
N LEU A 132 14.31 -3.41 11.93
CA LEU A 132 15.55 -3.23 12.71
C LEU A 132 15.68 -1.81 13.27
N ALA A 133 15.46 -0.78 12.44
CA ALA A 133 15.61 0.61 12.86
C ALA A 133 14.63 0.99 13.99
N HIS A 134 13.46 0.36 14.01
CA HIS A 134 12.39 0.64 14.97
C HIS A 134 12.19 -0.48 16.00
N GLN A 135 13.05 -1.50 15.97
CA GLN A 135 12.99 -2.64 16.89
C GLN A 135 11.61 -3.31 16.91
N LEU A 136 10.97 -3.39 15.73
CA LEU A 136 9.65 -4.00 15.59
C LEU A 136 9.75 -5.51 15.81
N ALA A 137 8.78 -6.05 16.52
CA ALA A 137 8.63 -7.46 16.83
C ALA A 137 7.20 -7.95 16.56
N ASN A 138 6.95 -9.23 16.78
CA ASN A 138 5.66 -9.86 16.48
C ASN A 138 4.48 -9.34 17.30
N GLN A 139 4.73 -8.75 18.46
CA GLN A 139 3.71 -8.09 19.29
C GLN A 139 3.34 -6.70 18.81
N ASP A 140 4.12 -6.10 17.89
CA ASP A 140 3.87 -4.75 17.42
C ASP A 140 2.70 -4.72 16.42
N ARG A 141 1.93 -3.64 16.54
CA ARG A 141 0.80 -3.36 15.66
C ARG A 141 0.96 -1.99 15.01
N GLY A 142 1.21 -2.02 13.71
CA GLY A 142 1.34 -0.80 12.92
C GLY A 142 -0.01 -0.22 12.50
N MET A 143 -0.05 1.09 12.23
CA MET A 143 -1.16 1.73 11.54
C MET A 143 -0.68 2.38 10.25
N CYS A 144 -1.22 1.94 9.11
CA CYS A 144 -0.88 2.47 7.79
C CYS A 144 -1.83 3.60 7.40
N ILE A 145 -1.44 4.83 7.73
CA ILE A 145 -2.19 6.05 7.39
C ILE A 145 -1.73 6.70 6.09
N LEU A 146 -0.67 6.20 5.50
CA LEU A 146 -0.15 6.66 4.20
C LEU A 146 -0.72 5.80 3.07
N PRO A 147 -0.92 6.37 1.87
CA PRO A 147 -1.47 5.63 0.75
C PRO A 147 -0.60 4.42 0.36
N LEU A 148 -1.23 3.28 0.11
CA LEU A 148 -0.55 2.06 -0.29
C LEU A 148 0.00 2.09 -1.73
N TYR A 149 -0.36 3.09 -2.51
CA TYR A 149 0.26 3.36 -3.80
C TYR A 149 1.56 4.19 -3.69
N HIS A 150 2.00 4.53 -2.47
CA HIS A 150 3.30 5.14 -2.19
C HIS A 150 4.21 4.19 -1.45
N ILE A 151 5.52 4.30 -1.74
CA ILE A 151 6.55 3.42 -1.17
C ILE A 151 6.56 3.43 0.37
N ASN A 152 6.25 4.55 1.01
CA ASN A 152 6.22 4.63 2.47
C ASN A 152 5.06 3.79 3.05
N GLY A 153 3.85 3.90 2.49
CA GLY A 153 2.72 3.06 2.92
C GLY A 153 3.01 1.57 2.72
N LEU A 154 3.50 1.20 1.54
CA LEU A 154 3.71 -0.21 1.21
C LEU A 154 5.01 -0.76 1.80
N CYS A 155 6.17 -0.17 1.48
CA CYS A 155 7.45 -0.77 1.84
C CYS A 155 7.80 -0.55 3.32
N VAL A 156 7.58 0.66 3.86
CA VAL A 156 7.88 0.91 5.27
C VAL A 156 6.82 0.26 6.15
N THR A 157 5.53 0.48 5.88
CA THR A 157 4.50 0.06 6.82
C THR A 157 4.09 -1.40 6.60
N VAL A 158 3.68 -1.79 5.38
CA VAL A 158 3.22 -3.18 5.13
C VAL A 158 4.37 -4.16 5.23
N MET A 159 5.50 -3.91 4.54
CA MET A 159 6.63 -4.84 4.58
C MET A 159 7.31 -4.84 5.94
N GLY A 160 7.34 -3.72 6.67
CA GLY A 160 7.84 -3.65 8.04
C GLY A 160 7.05 -4.55 8.98
N ALA A 161 5.73 -4.48 8.95
CA ALA A 161 4.86 -5.36 9.72
C ALA A 161 4.99 -6.83 9.30
N LEU A 162 5.02 -7.11 7.98
CA LEU A 162 5.17 -8.47 7.46
C LEU A 162 6.46 -9.12 7.94
N VAL A 163 7.60 -8.42 7.82
CA VAL A 163 8.93 -8.96 8.14
C VAL A 163 9.14 -9.10 9.65
N SER A 164 8.57 -8.21 10.47
CA SER A 164 8.63 -8.33 11.93
C SER A 164 7.71 -9.42 12.49
N GLY A 165 6.79 -9.96 11.68
CA GLY A 165 5.75 -10.88 12.14
C GLY A 165 4.63 -10.18 12.93
N GLY A 166 4.60 -8.86 12.92
CA GLY A 166 3.60 -8.03 13.59
C GLY A 166 2.26 -7.99 12.86
N SER A 167 1.38 -7.12 13.31
CA SER A 167 0.07 -6.90 12.70
C SER A 167 -0.09 -5.48 12.17
N LEU A 168 -1.09 -5.27 11.31
CA LEU A 168 -1.30 -3.99 10.66
C LEU A 168 -2.79 -3.61 10.65
N VAL A 169 -3.08 -2.37 11.01
CA VAL A 169 -4.37 -1.71 10.82
C VAL A 169 -4.24 -0.76 9.64
N VAL A 170 -5.15 -0.88 8.68
CA VAL A 170 -5.15 -0.05 7.46
C VAL A 170 -6.48 0.70 7.38
N PRO A 171 -6.58 1.89 7.95
CA PRO A 171 -7.79 2.71 7.83
C PRO A 171 -7.97 3.18 6.39
N HIS A 172 -9.22 3.39 5.98
CA HIS A 172 -9.55 3.85 4.62
C HIS A 172 -8.89 5.19 4.25
N ARG A 173 -8.69 6.05 5.24
CA ARG A 173 -8.02 7.34 5.07
C ARG A 173 -7.47 7.84 6.41
N PHE A 174 -6.49 8.71 6.36
CA PHE A 174 -6.08 9.49 7.52
C PHE A 174 -7.21 10.42 7.96
N SER A 175 -7.54 10.41 9.24
CA SER A 175 -8.54 11.28 9.85
C SER A 175 -8.05 11.75 11.21
N VAL A 176 -7.81 13.04 11.34
CA VAL A 176 -7.34 13.64 12.61
C VAL A 176 -8.32 13.40 13.75
N SER A 177 -9.62 13.45 13.47
CA SER A 177 -10.67 13.31 14.48
C SER A 177 -10.80 11.91 15.06
N SER A 178 -10.50 10.87 14.27
CA SER A 178 -10.57 9.47 14.71
C SER A 178 -9.19 8.87 15.03
N PHE A 179 -8.10 9.56 14.71
CA PHE A 179 -6.74 9.03 14.83
C PHE A 179 -6.45 8.49 16.23
N TRP A 180 -6.61 9.32 17.26
CA TRP A 180 -6.27 8.96 18.62
C TRP A 180 -7.19 7.88 19.20
N GLN A 181 -8.45 7.90 18.81
CA GLN A 181 -9.39 6.83 19.17
C GLN A 181 -8.97 5.50 18.57
N THR A 182 -8.60 5.49 17.27
CA THR A 182 -8.09 4.29 16.59
C THR A 182 -6.82 3.76 17.25
N ILE A 183 -5.88 4.65 17.66
CA ILE A 183 -4.67 4.24 18.38
C ILE A 183 -5.02 3.41 19.63
N VAL A 184 -5.97 3.88 20.43
CA VAL A 184 -6.36 3.19 21.67
C VAL A 184 -7.16 1.93 21.41
N GLU A 185 -8.21 2.02 20.60
CA GLU A 185 -9.13 0.90 20.35
C GLU A 185 -8.45 -0.27 19.64
N GLN A 186 -7.54 0.03 18.72
CA GLN A 186 -6.82 -0.98 17.95
C GLN A 186 -5.46 -1.35 18.57
N GLN A 187 -5.11 -0.79 19.73
CA GLN A 187 -3.85 -1.04 20.43
C GLN A 187 -2.63 -0.85 19.54
N ILE A 188 -2.59 0.25 18.80
CA ILE A 188 -1.50 0.58 17.88
C ILE A 188 -0.23 0.88 18.67
N THR A 189 0.88 0.29 18.28
CA THR A 189 2.20 0.53 18.89
C THR A 189 3.09 1.45 18.05
N TRP A 190 2.85 1.52 16.74
CA TRP A 190 3.60 2.41 15.86
C TRP A 190 2.81 2.83 14.62
N PHE A 191 3.23 3.90 13.98
CA PHE A 191 2.70 4.34 12.69
C PHE A 191 3.77 5.13 11.92
N SER A 192 3.61 5.22 10.59
CA SER A 192 4.43 6.08 9.74
C SER A 192 3.60 7.25 9.26
N ALA A 193 4.15 8.46 9.31
CA ALA A 193 3.46 9.69 8.96
C ALA A 193 4.37 10.66 8.20
N VAL A 194 3.77 11.55 7.42
CA VAL A 194 4.48 12.68 6.82
C VAL A 194 4.32 13.95 7.67
N PRO A 195 5.23 14.94 7.54
CA PRO A 195 5.21 16.15 8.38
C PRO A 195 3.85 16.85 8.41
N THR A 196 3.12 16.87 7.29
CA THR A 196 1.78 17.47 7.21
C THR A 196 0.78 16.78 8.14
N GLN A 197 0.79 15.44 8.21
CA GLN A 197 -0.09 14.68 9.11
C GLN A 197 0.26 14.95 10.57
N ILE A 198 1.54 15.00 10.91
CA ILE A 198 2.01 15.37 12.26
C ILE A 198 1.55 16.78 12.62
N SER A 199 1.67 17.73 11.69
CA SER A 199 1.18 19.10 11.90
C SER A 199 -0.33 19.12 12.20
N TYR A 200 -1.12 18.37 11.47
CA TYR A 200 -2.56 18.26 11.74
C TYR A 200 -2.85 17.67 13.13
N LEU A 201 -2.12 16.65 13.54
CA LEU A 201 -2.29 16.04 14.87
C LEU A 201 -1.89 17.00 16.00
N LEU A 202 -0.81 17.78 15.82
CA LEU A 202 -0.35 18.77 16.81
C LEU A 202 -1.33 19.94 16.97
N HIS A 203 -2.02 20.34 15.90
CA HIS A 203 -2.98 21.43 15.92
C HIS A 203 -4.43 20.97 16.21
N TYR A 204 -4.63 19.68 16.45
CA TYR A 204 -5.96 19.14 16.75
C TYR A 204 -6.49 19.66 18.07
N LYS A 205 -7.69 20.25 18.04
CA LYS A 205 -8.37 20.84 19.19
C LYS A 205 -9.43 19.93 19.82
N GLY A 206 -9.62 18.74 19.26
CA GLY A 206 -10.57 17.77 19.80
C GLY A 206 -10.02 16.99 20.99
N LYS A 207 -10.77 15.99 21.42
CA LYS A 207 -10.42 15.16 22.57
C LYS A 207 -9.26 14.21 22.20
N ILE A 208 -8.17 14.28 22.98
CA ILE A 208 -7.05 13.37 22.93
C ILE A 208 -7.16 12.43 24.16
N PRO A 209 -6.94 11.11 24.00
CA PRO A 209 -6.89 10.18 25.12
C PRO A 209 -5.84 10.57 26.17
N PRO A 210 -6.03 10.22 27.44
CA PRO A 210 -5.02 10.45 28.46
C PRO A 210 -3.71 9.73 28.14
N LYS A 211 -2.60 10.30 28.59
CA LYS A 211 -1.25 9.79 28.28
C LYS A 211 -1.07 8.32 28.68
N GLU A 212 -1.71 7.90 29.74
CA GLU A 212 -1.67 6.52 30.26
C GLU A 212 -2.22 5.49 29.26
N GLN A 213 -3.10 5.90 28.34
CA GLN A 213 -3.64 5.06 27.28
C GLN A 213 -2.76 5.04 26.01
N LEU A 214 -1.75 5.91 25.95
CA LEU A 214 -0.85 6.07 24.81
C LEU A 214 0.56 5.53 25.08
N VAL A 215 0.80 4.93 26.24
CA VAL A 215 2.15 4.47 26.66
C VAL A 215 2.78 3.42 25.74
N ASN A 216 1.96 2.68 25.01
CA ASN A 216 2.46 1.64 24.10
C ASN A 216 2.79 2.15 22.70
N VAL A 217 2.53 3.44 22.43
CA VAL A 217 2.89 4.03 21.12
C VAL A 217 4.37 4.40 21.15
N GLY A 218 5.19 3.48 20.68
CA GLY A 218 6.64 3.66 20.74
C GLY A 218 7.21 4.55 19.64
N PHE A 219 6.47 4.78 18.53
CA PHE A 219 7.12 5.38 17.37
C PHE A 219 6.14 5.99 16.35
N ALA A 220 6.50 7.19 15.90
CA ALA A 220 5.94 7.85 14.72
C ALA A 220 7.09 8.35 13.83
N ARG A 221 7.07 8.01 12.55
CA ARG A 221 8.07 8.46 11.58
C ARG A 221 7.40 9.27 10.49
#